data_f86ea735fbc1430620aaf125c589753e
#
_entry.id   f86ea735fbc1430620aaf125c589753e
#
_cell.length_a   1.000
_cell.length_b   1.000
_cell.length_c   1.000
_cell.angle_alpha   90.00
_cell.angle_beta   90.00
_cell.angle_gamma   90.00
#
_symmetry.space_group_name_H-M   'P 1'
#
loop_
_entity.id
_entity.type
_entity.pdbx_description
1 polymer ?
#
loop_
_entity_poly.entity_id
_entity_poly.type
_entity_poly.pdbx_seq_one_letter_code
_entity_poly.pdbx_strand_id
1 'polypeptide(L)'
;LHAEQNGAEFTLVVAAFLHDIGHFIAEQQQLTGVDEYGHHQHAEIAANWLAEQGFPASVYQPIRYHVLAKRYLMTELSSDELSTASNFTLMQQGGLLSSKEQRSFEHNNYFHQAITLRKYDDLGKPLTSTFLNKKPLTTPWLILIEQVLAENTT
;
A
#
# COMPACT_ATOMS: atom_id res chain seq x y z
N LEU A 1 -11.30 4.61 -4.64
CA LEU A 1 -11.94 5.85 -5.11
C LEU A 1 -11.16 6.49 -6.25
N HIS A 2 -9.91 6.97 -6.04
CA HIS A 2 -9.11 7.52 -7.15
C HIS A 2 -8.72 6.45 -8.18
N ALA A 3 -8.45 5.22 -7.75
CA ALA A 3 -8.18 4.10 -8.64
C ALA A 3 -9.36 3.78 -9.56
N GLU A 4 -10.58 3.72 -9.02
CA GLU A 4 -11.80 3.51 -9.81
C GLU A 4 -12.05 4.64 -10.81
N GLN A 5 -11.86 5.90 -10.39
CA GLN A 5 -12.08 7.07 -11.25
C GLN A 5 -11.13 7.11 -12.43
N ASN A 6 -9.93 6.55 -12.29
CA ASN A 6 -8.92 6.50 -13.36
C ASN A 6 -8.94 5.21 -14.18
N GLY A 7 -9.94 4.33 -14.00
CA GLY A 7 -10.04 3.07 -14.74
C GLY A 7 -8.91 2.08 -14.43
N ALA A 8 -8.39 2.11 -13.19
CA ALA A 8 -7.37 1.16 -12.75
C ALA A 8 -7.90 -0.27 -12.83
N GLU A 9 -7.00 -1.22 -13.01
CA GLU A 9 -7.32 -2.63 -12.93
C GLU A 9 -7.99 -2.95 -11.58
N PHE A 10 -8.99 -3.79 -11.62
CA PHE A 10 -9.82 -4.16 -10.49
C PHE A 10 -9.00 -4.63 -9.26
N THR A 11 -7.98 -5.45 -9.50
CA THR A 11 -7.06 -5.92 -8.45
C THR A 11 -6.28 -4.78 -7.79
N LEU A 12 -5.94 -3.74 -8.55
CA LEU A 12 -5.24 -2.57 -8.02
C LEU A 12 -6.17 -1.69 -7.16
N VAL A 13 -7.47 -1.62 -7.48
CA VAL A 13 -8.48 -0.96 -6.64
C VAL A 13 -8.58 -1.66 -5.29
N VAL A 14 -8.64 -3.00 -5.28
CA VAL A 14 -8.64 -3.80 -4.04
C VAL A 14 -7.34 -3.63 -3.28
N ALA A 15 -6.19 -3.63 -3.97
CA ALA A 15 -4.89 -3.37 -3.35
C ALA A 15 -4.84 -1.99 -2.67
N ALA A 16 -5.36 -0.94 -3.34
CA ALA A 16 -5.42 0.40 -2.76
C ALA A 16 -6.29 0.47 -1.50
N PHE A 17 -7.35 -0.33 -1.44
CA PHE A 17 -8.20 -0.41 -0.26
C PHE A 17 -7.53 -1.15 0.92
N LEU A 18 -6.75 -2.20 0.62
CA LEU A 18 -6.19 -3.09 1.63
C LEU A 18 -4.72 -2.81 1.98
N HIS A 19 -4.07 -1.80 1.38
CA HIS A 19 -2.61 -1.63 1.48
C HIS A 19 -2.09 -1.45 2.90
N ASP A 20 -2.87 -0.83 3.78
CA ASP A 20 -2.52 -0.56 5.18
C ASP A 20 -3.09 -1.58 6.18
N ILE A 21 -3.74 -2.65 5.72
CA ILE A 21 -4.34 -3.66 6.62
C ILE A 21 -3.30 -4.31 7.55
N GLY A 22 -2.03 -4.30 7.16
CA GLY A 22 -0.93 -4.84 7.96
C GLY A 22 -0.74 -4.13 9.30
N HIS A 23 -1.14 -2.87 9.44
CA HIS A 23 -1.12 -2.17 10.72
C HIS A 23 -2.12 -2.79 11.70
N PHE A 24 -3.35 -3.07 11.24
CA PHE A 24 -4.38 -3.72 12.06
C PHE A 24 -4.01 -5.17 12.42
N ILE A 25 -3.42 -5.91 11.49
CA ILE A 25 -2.98 -7.28 11.74
C ILE A 25 -1.86 -7.29 12.78
N ALA A 26 -0.89 -6.38 12.68
CA ALA A 26 0.20 -6.25 13.64
C ALA A 26 -0.31 -5.91 15.03
N GLU A 27 -1.27 -5.00 15.15
CA GLU A 27 -1.92 -4.63 16.41
C GLU A 27 -2.69 -5.81 17.00
N GLN A 28 -3.52 -6.49 16.20
CA GLN A 28 -4.30 -7.66 16.63
C GLN A 28 -3.41 -8.79 17.13
N GLN A 29 -2.27 -9.02 16.47
CA GLN A 29 -1.31 -10.07 16.83
C GLN A 29 -0.28 -9.62 17.87
N GLN A 30 -0.38 -8.38 18.36
CA GLN A 30 0.55 -7.79 19.33
C GLN A 30 2.02 -7.90 18.91
N LEU A 31 2.29 -7.68 17.63
CA LEU A 31 3.64 -7.74 17.08
C LEU A 31 4.49 -6.56 17.59
N THR A 32 5.76 -6.83 17.85
CA THR A 32 6.74 -5.78 18.18
C THR A 32 7.12 -4.97 16.95
N GLY A 33 7.55 -3.71 17.13
CA GLY A 33 7.93 -2.83 16.00
C GLY A 33 6.84 -1.85 15.61
N VAL A 34 5.91 -1.57 16.53
CA VAL A 34 4.89 -0.52 16.39
C VAL A 34 5.40 0.78 17.04
N ASP A 35 5.23 1.90 16.36
CA ASP A 35 5.43 3.24 16.89
C ASP A 35 4.20 4.13 16.62
N GLU A 36 4.33 5.45 16.79
CA GLU A 36 3.26 6.44 16.56
C GLU A 36 2.78 6.49 15.09
N TYR A 37 3.55 5.94 14.14
CA TYR A 37 3.21 5.86 12.71
C TYR A 37 2.78 4.47 12.27
N GLY A 38 2.66 3.51 13.19
CA GLY A 38 2.24 2.14 12.95
C GLY A 38 3.41 1.15 12.88
N HIS A 39 3.18 -0.02 12.30
CA HIS A 39 4.18 -1.08 12.23
C HIS A 39 5.12 -0.90 11.03
N HIS A 40 6.43 -0.95 11.25
CA HIS A 40 7.44 -0.72 10.19
C HIS A 40 7.34 -1.70 9.01
N GLN A 41 6.92 -2.93 9.26
CA GLN A 41 6.80 -4.00 8.27
C GLN A 41 5.35 -4.23 7.82
N HIS A 42 4.45 -3.25 8.00
CA HIS A 42 3.03 -3.40 7.67
C HIS A 42 2.78 -3.92 6.25
N ALA A 43 3.57 -3.47 5.27
CA ALA A 43 3.45 -3.90 3.87
C ALA A 43 3.70 -5.40 3.68
N GLU A 44 4.74 -5.94 4.34
CA GLU A 44 5.08 -7.37 4.31
C GLU A 44 4.04 -8.20 5.05
N ILE A 45 3.60 -7.73 6.23
CA ILE A 45 2.55 -8.38 7.03
C ILE A 45 1.24 -8.45 6.23
N ALA A 46 0.83 -7.32 5.62
CA ALA A 46 -0.36 -7.28 4.78
C ALA A 46 -0.27 -8.27 3.61
N ALA A 47 0.84 -8.24 2.87
CA ALA A 47 1.01 -9.09 1.70
C ALA A 47 1.01 -10.57 2.04
N ASN A 48 1.69 -10.99 3.12
CA ASN A 48 1.71 -12.37 3.56
C ASN A 48 0.32 -12.84 3.99
N TRP A 49 -0.36 -12.04 4.81
CA TRP A 49 -1.70 -12.36 5.26
C TRP A 49 -2.69 -12.47 4.10
N LEU A 50 -2.67 -11.52 3.15
CA LEU A 50 -3.54 -11.57 1.97
C LEU A 50 -3.27 -12.79 1.08
N ALA A 51 -2.00 -13.16 0.90
CA ALA A 51 -1.65 -14.39 0.19
C ALA A 51 -2.21 -15.65 0.87
N GLU A 52 -2.14 -15.72 2.21
CA GLU A 52 -2.72 -16.80 3.02
C GLU A 52 -4.26 -16.84 2.93
N GLN A 53 -4.91 -15.67 2.76
CA GLN A 53 -6.35 -15.59 2.56
C GLN A 53 -6.78 -15.90 1.11
N GLY A 54 -5.86 -16.24 0.22
CA GLY A 54 -6.17 -16.63 -1.16
C GLY A 54 -6.30 -15.48 -2.15
N PHE A 55 -5.82 -14.27 -1.81
CA PHE A 55 -5.77 -13.17 -2.77
C PHE A 55 -4.73 -13.43 -3.86
N PRO A 56 -4.97 -12.99 -5.12
CA PRO A 56 -4.00 -13.14 -6.20
C PRO A 56 -2.78 -12.25 -6.02
N ALA A 57 -1.67 -12.64 -6.65
CA ALA A 57 -0.42 -11.88 -6.61
C ALA A 57 -0.57 -10.43 -7.12
N SER A 58 -1.50 -10.20 -8.05
CA SER A 58 -1.84 -8.86 -8.55
C SER A 58 -2.44 -7.92 -7.49
N VAL A 59 -2.89 -8.44 -6.34
CA VAL A 59 -3.33 -7.67 -5.17
C VAL A 59 -2.20 -7.52 -4.16
N TYR A 60 -1.65 -8.63 -3.65
CA TYR A 60 -0.73 -8.55 -2.52
C TYR A 60 0.70 -8.12 -2.90
N GLN A 61 1.15 -8.33 -4.13
CA GLN A 61 2.50 -7.91 -4.52
C GLN A 61 2.65 -6.38 -4.64
N PRO A 62 1.73 -5.64 -5.28
CA PRO A 62 1.76 -4.18 -5.21
C PRO A 62 1.77 -3.65 -3.77
N ILE A 63 1.00 -4.28 -2.86
CA ILE A 63 1.00 -3.95 -1.43
C ILE A 63 2.36 -4.21 -0.81
N ARG A 64 2.98 -5.36 -1.05
CA ARG A 64 4.33 -5.70 -0.57
C ARG A 64 5.35 -4.63 -0.91
N TYR A 65 5.26 -4.08 -2.12
CA TYR A 65 6.24 -3.13 -2.65
C TYR A 65 5.86 -1.66 -2.50
N HIS A 66 4.70 -1.30 -1.91
CA HIS A 66 4.28 0.10 -1.86
C HIS A 66 5.19 0.99 -1.00
N VAL A 67 5.82 0.45 0.04
CA VAL A 67 6.83 1.16 0.84
C VAL A 67 8.11 1.37 0.03
N LEU A 68 8.53 0.38 -0.76
CA LEU A 68 9.66 0.52 -1.66
C LEU A 68 9.37 1.55 -2.77
N ALA A 69 8.13 1.57 -3.28
CA ALA A 69 7.65 2.59 -4.21
C ALA A 69 7.68 4.00 -3.61
N LYS A 70 7.32 4.17 -2.33
CA LYS A 70 7.48 5.42 -1.61
C LYS A 70 8.95 5.87 -1.59
N ARG A 71 9.87 4.99 -1.20
CA ARG A 71 11.31 5.27 -1.15
C ARG A 71 11.85 5.66 -2.53
N TYR A 72 11.40 4.97 -3.58
CA TYR A 72 11.76 5.24 -4.97
C TYR A 72 11.31 6.64 -5.41
N LEU A 73 10.03 6.98 -5.22
CA LEU A 73 9.48 8.28 -5.60
C LEU A 73 10.11 9.43 -4.81
N MET A 74 10.43 9.22 -3.54
CA MET A 74 11.08 10.24 -2.70
C MET A 74 12.56 10.46 -3.06
N THR A 75 13.20 9.53 -3.77
CA THR A 75 14.55 9.72 -4.28
C THR A 75 14.60 10.82 -5.36
N GLU A 76 13.47 11.04 -6.06
CA GLU A 76 13.33 12.07 -7.09
C GLU A 76 12.95 13.46 -6.52
N LEU A 77 12.53 13.51 -5.25
CA LEU A 77 12.12 14.76 -4.58
C LEU A 77 13.28 15.39 -3.82
N SER A 78 13.31 16.72 -3.76
CA SER A 78 14.24 17.41 -2.86
C SER A 78 13.83 17.21 -1.41
N SER A 79 14.81 17.22 -0.49
CA SER A 79 14.55 17.05 0.97
C SER A 79 13.59 18.10 1.54
N ASP A 80 13.53 19.27 0.91
CA ASP A 80 12.71 20.40 1.35
C ASP A 80 11.22 20.24 1.02
N GLU A 81 10.88 19.29 0.13
CA GLU A 81 9.51 19.00 -0.28
C GLU A 81 8.83 17.94 0.61
N LEU A 82 9.58 17.31 1.52
CA LEU A 82 9.07 16.27 2.40
C LEU A 82 8.59 16.85 3.75
N SER A 83 7.39 16.44 4.18
CA SER A 83 6.94 16.73 5.54
C SER A 83 7.82 16.04 6.58
N THR A 84 7.87 16.57 7.82
CA THR A 84 8.61 15.96 8.93
C THR A 84 8.21 14.51 9.17
N ALA A 85 6.92 14.20 9.14
CA ALA A 85 6.40 12.84 9.29
C ALA A 85 6.85 11.92 8.15
N SER A 86 6.82 12.43 6.90
CA SER A 86 7.30 11.67 5.73
C SER A 86 8.79 11.36 5.81
N ASN A 87 9.61 12.32 6.25
CA ASN A 87 11.05 12.12 6.46
C ASN A 87 11.32 11.09 7.56
N PHE A 88 10.63 11.19 8.70
CA PHE A 88 10.80 10.25 9.81
C PHE A 88 10.45 8.82 9.39
N THR A 89 9.28 8.60 8.81
CA THR A 89 8.87 7.27 8.35
C THR A 89 9.75 6.75 7.21
N LEU A 90 10.26 7.63 6.33
CA LEU A 90 11.20 7.26 5.28
C LEU A 90 12.50 6.69 5.88
N MET A 91 13.05 7.34 6.89
CA MET A 91 14.28 6.87 7.54
C MET A 91 14.08 5.52 8.23
N GLN A 92 12.98 5.32 8.91
CA GLN A 92 12.64 4.03 9.53
C GLN A 92 12.43 2.91 8.51
N GLN A 93 11.93 3.24 7.32
CA GLN A 93 11.71 2.31 6.21
C GLN A 93 12.97 2.04 5.38
N GLY A 94 14.13 2.54 5.79
CA GLY A 94 15.42 2.31 5.14
C GLY A 94 15.95 3.47 4.30
N GLY A 95 15.34 4.65 4.38
CA GLY A 95 15.81 5.87 3.68
C GLY A 95 15.62 5.85 2.18
N LEU A 96 16.31 6.73 1.48
CA LEU A 96 16.32 6.81 0.02
C LEU A 96 17.00 5.56 -0.60
N LEU A 97 16.60 5.22 -1.82
CA LEU A 97 17.19 4.10 -2.55
C LEU A 97 18.54 4.46 -3.16
N SER A 98 19.51 3.57 -3.03
CA SER A 98 20.71 3.60 -3.84
C SER A 98 20.40 3.34 -5.33
N SER A 99 21.27 3.77 -6.23
CA SER A 99 21.11 3.51 -7.68
C SER A 99 20.99 2.01 -8.03
N LYS A 100 21.57 1.13 -7.21
CA LYS A 100 21.45 -0.32 -7.38
C LYS A 100 20.04 -0.80 -7.00
N GLU A 101 19.51 -0.33 -5.88
CA GLU A 101 18.16 -0.67 -5.42
C GLU A 101 17.10 -0.13 -6.38
N GLN A 102 17.28 1.10 -6.90
CA GLN A 102 16.37 1.67 -7.91
C GLN A 102 16.28 0.78 -9.14
N ARG A 103 17.45 0.43 -9.75
CA ARG A 103 17.47 -0.46 -10.92
C ARG A 103 16.88 -1.83 -10.62
N SER A 104 17.14 -2.40 -9.46
CA SER A 104 16.55 -3.68 -9.05
C SER A 104 15.03 -3.59 -8.95
N PHE A 105 14.51 -2.50 -8.40
CA PHE A 105 13.08 -2.29 -8.27
C PHE A 105 12.40 -2.03 -9.62
N GLU A 106 13.03 -1.27 -10.52
CA GLU A 106 12.54 -1.02 -11.88
C GLU A 106 12.36 -2.31 -12.71
N HIS A 107 13.15 -3.34 -12.42
CA HIS A 107 13.04 -4.67 -13.05
C HIS A 107 12.03 -5.59 -12.36
N ASN A 108 11.39 -5.16 -11.28
CA ASN A 108 10.37 -5.95 -10.61
C ASN A 108 9.08 -6.01 -11.43
N ASN A 109 8.49 -7.19 -11.56
CA ASN A 109 7.26 -7.40 -12.34
C ASN A 109 6.07 -6.54 -11.86
N TYR A 110 6.07 -6.10 -10.61
CA TYR A 110 5.01 -5.29 -9.99
C TYR A 110 5.42 -3.83 -9.79
N PHE A 111 6.51 -3.39 -10.41
CA PHE A 111 7.01 -2.02 -10.28
C PHE A 111 5.93 -0.98 -10.59
N HIS A 112 5.31 -1.07 -11.77
CA HIS A 112 4.31 -0.10 -12.21
C HIS A 112 3.07 -0.09 -11.30
N GLN A 113 2.59 -1.25 -10.88
CA GLN A 113 1.44 -1.37 -9.99
C GLN A 113 1.76 -0.81 -8.60
N ALA A 114 2.94 -1.06 -8.05
CA ALA A 114 3.37 -0.54 -6.76
C ALA A 114 3.52 1.00 -6.79
N ILE A 115 4.09 1.56 -7.87
CA ILE A 115 4.17 3.01 -8.08
C ILE A 115 2.78 3.63 -8.19
N THR A 116 1.87 3.00 -8.94
CA THR A 116 0.51 3.49 -9.11
C THR A 116 -0.26 3.44 -7.80
N LEU A 117 -0.16 2.32 -7.07
CA LEU A 117 -0.74 2.16 -5.74
C LEU A 117 -0.26 3.28 -4.79
N ARG A 118 1.05 3.54 -4.76
CA ARG A 118 1.60 4.60 -3.91
C ARG A 118 1.08 5.99 -4.28
N LYS A 119 0.92 6.29 -5.56
CA LYS A 119 0.31 7.55 -6.01
C LYS A 119 -1.14 7.69 -5.55
N TYR A 120 -1.93 6.61 -5.58
CA TYR A 120 -3.29 6.60 -5.05
C TYR A 120 -3.33 6.80 -3.53
N ASP A 121 -2.41 6.19 -2.78
CA ASP A 121 -2.26 6.43 -1.35
C ASP A 121 -1.99 7.92 -1.06
N ASP A 122 -1.05 8.54 -1.76
CA ASP A 122 -0.73 9.95 -1.58
C ASP A 122 -1.90 10.88 -1.92
N LEU A 123 -2.68 10.57 -2.96
CA LEU A 123 -3.89 11.30 -3.33
C LEU A 123 -5.04 11.09 -2.33
N GLY A 124 -5.10 9.94 -1.68
CA GLY A 124 -6.12 9.59 -0.69
C GLY A 124 -5.96 10.30 0.66
N LYS A 125 -4.75 10.65 1.05
CA LYS A 125 -4.44 11.22 2.37
C LYS A 125 -5.20 12.48 2.77
N PRO A 126 -5.44 13.47 1.89
CA PRO A 126 -6.24 14.65 2.23
C PRO A 126 -7.73 14.36 2.43
N LEU A 127 -8.21 13.23 1.92
CA LEU A 127 -9.63 12.86 1.94
C LEU A 127 -10.01 12.01 3.16
N THR A 128 -9.06 11.35 3.81
CA THR A 128 -9.33 10.48 4.96
C THR A 128 -9.89 11.23 6.16
N SER A 129 -9.48 12.46 6.40
CA SER A 129 -10.02 13.27 7.50
C SER A 129 -11.47 13.72 7.30
N THR A 130 -11.94 13.76 6.06
CA THR A 130 -13.29 14.26 5.70
C THR A 130 -14.29 13.13 5.48
N PHE A 131 -13.84 11.93 5.10
CA PHE A 131 -14.70 10.80 4.75
C PHE A 131 -15.05 9.88 5.91
N LEU A 132 -14.27 9.84 6.98
CA LEU A 132 -14.55 9.01 8.16
C LEU A 132 -15.88 9.32 8.85
N ASN A 133 -16.51 10.45 8.50
CA ASN A 133 -17.78 10.87 9.09
C ASN A 133 -19.02 10.57 8.24
N LYS A 134 -18.95 9.90 7.08
CA LYS A 134 -20.09 9.95 6.16
C LYS A 134 -20.65 8.67 5.55
N LYS A 135 -20.10 7.46 5.72
CA LYS A 135 -20.80 6.19 5.38
C LYS A 135 -20.03 4.96 5.82
N PRO A 136 -20.70 3.89 6.29
CA PRO A 136 -20.07 2.59 6.43
C PRO A 136 -19.61 2.10 5.03
N LEU A 137 -18.33 1.80 4.92
CA LEU A 137 -17.63 1.30 3.73
C LEU A 137 -18.05 -0.15 3.34
N THR A 138 -19.31 -0.54 3.54
CA THR A 138 -19.59 -1.95 3.75
C THR A 138 -19.94 -2.73 2.48
N THR A 139 -20.81 -2.27 1.61
CA THR A 139 -21.35 -3.18 0.61
C THR A 139 -20.57 -3.24 -0.71
N PRO A 140 -20.17 -2.12 -1.34
CA PRO A 140 -19.47 -2.21 -2.63
C PRO A 140 -18.09 -2.86 -2.53
N TRP A 141 -17.36 -2.62 -1.44
CA TRP A 141 -16.00 -3.14 -1.23
C TRP A 141 -15.96 -4.62 -0.92
N LEU A 142 -16.95 -5.12 -0.16
CA LEU A 142 -17.09 -6.56 0.10
C LEU A 142 -17.37 -7.33 -1.20
N ILE A 143 -18.24 -6.80 -2.06
CA ILE A 143 -18.52 -7.42 -3.38
C ILE A 143 -17.23 -7.47 -4.23
N LEU A 144 -16.47 -6.39 -4.25
CA LEU A 144 -15.21 -6.34 -4.99
C LEU A 144 -14.18 -7.37 -4.47
N ILE A 145 -14.06 -7.48 -3.16
CA ILE A 145 -13.16 -8.46 -2.51
C ILE A 145 -13.59 -9.89 -2.83
N GLU A 146 -14.88 -10.18 -2.73
CA GLU A 146 -15.45 -11.51 -3.05
C GLU A 146 -15.23 -11.89 -4.51
N GLN A 147 -15.36 -10.95 -5.45
CA GLN A 147 -15.10 -11.19 -6.86
C GLN A 147 -13.64 -11.55 -7.12
N VAL A 148 -12.69 -10.80 -6.53
CA VAL A 148 -11.25 -11.08 -6.67
C VAL A 148 -10.89 -12.46 -6.12
N LEU A 149 -11.46 -12.84 -4.99
CA LEU A 149 -11.23 -14.16 -4.39
C LEU A 149 -11.81 -15.28 -5.25
N ALA A 150 -13.01 -15.08 -5.82
CA ALA A 150 -13.67 -16.07 -6.69
C ALA A 150 -12.89 -16.32 -7.99
N GLU A 151 -12.36 -15.28 -8.63
CA GLU A 151 -11.58 -15.40 -9.86
C GLU A 151 -10.25 -16.13 -9.66
N ASN A 152 -9.69 -16.11 -8.46
CA ASN A 152 -8.43 -16.78 -8.15
C ASN A 152 -8.60 -18.27 -7.79
N THR A 153 -9.83 -18.75 -7.64
CA THR A 153 -10.15 -20.14 -7.25
C THR A 153 -10.40 -21.06 -8.46
N THR A 154 -10.44 -20.51 -9.66
CA THR A 154 -10.60 -21.22 -10.94
C THR A 154 -9.28 -21.40 -11.67
#